data_c719ea15dd93bf0b2001b66df116581a
#
_entry.id   c719ea15dd93bf0b2001b66df116581a
#
_cell.length_a   1.000
_cell.length_b   1.000
_cell.length_c   1.000
_cell.angle_alpha   90.00
_cell.angle_beta   90.00
_cell.angle_gamma   90.00
#
_symmetry.space_group_name_H-M   'P 1'
#
loop_
_entity.id
_entity.type
_entity.pdbx_description
1 polymer ?
#
loop_
_entity_poly.entity_id
_entity_poly.type
_entity_poly.pdbx_seq_one_letter_code
_entity_poly.pdbx_strand_id
1 'polypeptide(L)'
;MCTEFNLKIDESTELLDTRIFDSYDTNELLLLSDTIKQSCFEFLFNSHIECCPYCGSVHIVKAGKNSKGTQRYKCNNCKRRFINSTNHLMHWSHLSKEQWEILFYSSLNNDYLSKTAKLVGISIVSAFYNRHKLMYVLNELINKKQLSKKIALDETYLTYQAKGFVNQNRRGISKDKIGIACAIDEDGNYVVHTADRGRPTSSTLIDIFKNTIRPGSIVISDSQRSYHQLMDALNIKWVKIPSGEKSKDGYTLEMVNHLHDRIKAFFRGKRNVMTHYLQGYLALFQYSELHTMMIGSKMFQDEFM
;
A
#
# COMPACT_ATOMS: atom_id res chain seq x y z
N MET A 1 5.87 1.76 -21.82
CA MET A 1 5.43 3.11 -21.40
C MET A 1 4.17 2.89 -20.58
N CYS A 2 4.30 2.92 -19.26
CA CYS A 2 3.16 2.88 -18.33
C CYS A 2 2.50 4.24 -18.37
N THR A 3 1.27 4.28 -18.85
CA THR A 3 0.42 5.47 -18.72
C THR A 3 0.07 5.60 -17.23
N GLU A 4 0.50 6.70 -16.61
CA GLU A 4 0.10 7.10 -15.27
C GLU A 4 -1.42 7.08 -15.17
N PHE A 5 -1.94 6.40 -14.15
CA PHE A 5 -3.33 6.52 -13.76
C PHE A 5 -3.52 7.94 -13.22
N ASN A 6 -4.17 8.82 -13.96
CA ASN A 6 -4.60 10.13 -13.47
C ASN A 6 -5.79 9.96 -12.51
N LEU A 7 -5.52 9.41 -11.33
CA LEU A 7 -6.42 9.48 -10.19
C LEU A 7 -6.22 10.87 -9.55
N LYS A 8 -7.11 11.80 -9.84
CA LYS A 8 -7.27 12.99 -8.99
C LYS A 8 -7.88 12.51 -7.68
N ILE A 9 -7.03 12.33 -6.67
CA ILE A 9 -7.47 12.22 -5.29
C ILE A 9 -7.69 13.65 -4.83
N ASP A 10 -8.91 13.96 -4.46
CA ASP A 10 -9.24 15.20 -3.79
C ASP A 10 -8.40 15.29 -2.49
N GLU A 11 -7.79 16.44 -2.23
CA GLU A 11 -6.96 16.68 -1.05
C GLU A 11 -7.74 16.54 0.27
N SER A 12 -9.08 16.39 0.19
CA SER A 12 -9.98 16.17 1.33
C SER A 12 -9.97 14.73 1.90
N THR A 13 -9.28 13.77 1.30
CA THR A 13 -9.02 12.48 1.96
C THR A 13 -7.88 12.65 2.97
N GLU A 14 -8.12 13.45 4.02
CA GLU A 14 -7.36 13.37 5.26
C GLU A 14 -7.43 11.94 5.76
N LEU A 15 -6.27 11.33 5.92
CA LEU A 15 -6.16 10.02 6.55
C LEU A 15 -6.80 10.12 7.93
N LEU A 16 -7.84 9.32 8.16
CA LEU A 16 -8.59 9.27 9.40
C LEU A 16 -7.60 9.13 10.57
N ASP A 17 -7.61 10.11 11.46
CA ASP A 17 -6.89 10.06 12.73
C ASP A 17 -7.47 8.90 13.53
N THR A 18 -6.66 7.89 13.84
CA THR A 18 -7.11 6.69 14.55
C THR A 18 -7.71 7.00 15.92
N ARG A 19 -7.34 8.14 16.54
CA ARG A 19 -7.91 8.62 17.80
C ARG A 19 -9.41 8.94 17.73
N ILE A 20 -9.96 9.19 16.56
CA ILE A 20 -11.40 9.41 16.37
C ILE A 20 -12.19 8.14 16.73
N PHE A 21 -11.58 6.96 16.62
CA PHE A 21 -12.25 5.67 16.85
C PHE A 21 -12.35 5.27 18.32
N ASP A 22 -11.62 5.93 19.21
CA ASP A 22 -11.66 5.64 20.66
C ASP A 22 -13.03 5.94 21.30
N SER A 23 -13.89 6.70 20.63
CA SER A 23 -15.24 7.05 21.09
C SER A 23 -16.36 6.12 20.60
N TYR A 24 -16.08 5.18 19.69
CA TYR A 24 -17.09 4.31 19.09
C TYR A 24 -17.13 2.93 19.78
N ASP A 25 -18.31 2.33 19.86
CA ASP A 25 -18.45 0.94 20.31
C ASP A 25 -18.06 -0.07 19.20
N THR A 26 -17.97 -1.36 19.54
CA THR A 26 -17.54 -2.42 18.60
C THR A 26 -18.46 -2.55 17.38
N ASN A 27 -19.79 -2.36 17.54
CA ASN A 27 -20.73 -2.44 16.45
C ASN A 27 -20.64 -1.22 15.54
N GLU A 28 -20.47 -0.02 16.13
CA GLU A 28 -20.23 1.22 15.39
C GLU A 28 -18.94 1.16 14.59
N LEU A 29 -17.86 0.60 15.16
CA LEU A 29 -16.59 0.39 14.45
C LEU A 29 -16.72 -0.61 13.32
N LEU A 30 -17.48 -1.69 13.47
CA LEU A 30 -17.76 -2.65 12.40
C LEU A 30 -18.54 -1.98 11.25
N LEU A 31 -19.58 -1.20 11.58
CA LEU A 31 -20.35 -0.47 10.60
C LEU A 31 -19.50 0.58 9.87
N LEU A 32 -18.68 1.32 10.61
CA LEU A 32 -17.76 2.30 10.04
C LEU A 32 -16.72 1.65 9.13
N SER A 33 -16.16 0.50 9.57
CA SER A 33 -15.25 -0.31 8.78
C SER A 33 -15.87 -0.75 7.45
N ASP A 34 -17.10 -1.24 7.47
CA ASP A 34 -17.81 -1.64 6.26
C ASP A 34 -18.15 -0.43 5.37
N THR A 35 -18.50 0.71 5.96
CA THR A 35 -18.71 1.98 5.24
C THR A 35 -17.44 2.44 4.53
N ILE A 36 -16.29 2.37 5.19
CA ILE A 36 -15.00 2.73 4.60
C ILE A 36 -14.61 1.76 3.48
N LYS A 37 -14.83 0.44 3.67
CA LYS A 37 -14.64 -0.55 2.60
C LYS A 37 -15.48 -0.22 1.39
N GLN A 38 -16.76 0.05 1.63
CA GLN A 38 -17.70 0.41 0.58
C GLN A 38 -17.26 1.68 -0.14
N SER A 39 -16.84 2.73 0.60
CA SER A 39 -16.34 3.97 0.03
C SER A 39 -15.06 3.77 -0.79
N CYS A 40 -14.10 2.97 -0.28
CA CYS A 40 -12.90 2.60 -1.03
C CYS A 40 -13.24 1.79 -2.28
N PHE A 41 -14.17 0.85 -2.17
CA PHE A 41 -14.63 0.07 -3.31
C PHE A 41 -15.30 0.98 -4.35
N GLU A 42 -16.20 1.86 -3.94
CA GLU A 42 -16.86 2.81 -4.85
C GLU A 42 -15.86 3.76 -5.50
N PHE A 43 -14.91 4.30 -4.75
CA PHE A 43 -13.83 5.11 -5.30
C PHE A 43 -13.01 4.37 -6.36
N LEU A 44 -12.66 3.10 -6.10
CA LEU A 44 -11.90 2.27 -7.04
C LEU A 44 -12.70 1.86 -8.28
N PHE A 45 -14.03 1.75 -8.17
CA PHE A 45 -14.89 1.16 -9.21
C PHE A 45 -15.89 2.12 -9.85
N ASN A 46 -16.20 3.27 -9.23
CA ASN A 46 -17.05 4.30 -9.81
C ASN A 46 -16.20 5.37 -10.50
N SER A 47 -16.00 5.20 -11.80
CA SER A 47 -15.29 6.18 -12.60
C SER A 47 -16.22 7.29 -13.09
N HIS A 48 -16.05 8.51 -12.59
CA HIS A 48 -16.56 9.71 -13.26
C HIS A 48 -15.57 10.13 -14.36
N ILE A 49 -16.10 10.34 -15.57
CA ILE A 49 -15.29 10.81 -16.70
C ILE A 49 -15.28 12.33 -16.69
N GLU A 50 -14.23 12.93 -16.18
CA GLU A 50 -14.01 14.38 -16.21
C GLU A 50 -13.08 14.79 -17.35
N CYS A 51 -12.16 13.92 -17.74
CA CYS A 51 -11.15 14.21 -18.75
C CYS A 51 -10.79 12.97 -19.58
N CYS A 52 -10.11 13.21 -20.69
CA CYS A 52 -9.60 12.14 -21.55
C CYS A 52 -8.50 11.33 -20.85
N PRO A 53 -8.63 9.99 -20.72
CA PRO A 53 -7.63 9.15 -20.05
C PRO A 53 -6.29 9.05 -20.80
N TYR A 54 -6.20 9.58 -22.01
CA TYR A 54 -4.97 9.52 -22.83
C TYR A 54 -4.18 10.83 -22.84
N CYS A 55 -4.84 11.99 -22.74
CA CYS A 55 -4.17 13.29 -22.88
C CYS A 55 -4.61 14.32 -21.83
N GLY A 56 -5.48 13.95 -20.86
CA GLY A 56 -5.95 14.83 -19.79
C GLY A 56 -6.91 15.95 -20.21
N SER A 57 -7.26 16.05 -21.50
CA SER A 57 -8.15 17.11 -22.01
C SER A 57 -9.58 16.95 -21.48
N VAL A 58 -10.19 18.04 -21.01
CA VAL A 58 -11.60 18.09 -20.60
C VAL A 58 -12.57 18.17 -21.77
N HIS A 59 -12.07 18.42 -23.00
CA HIS A 59 -12.90 18.51 -24.21
C HIS A 59 -13.28 17.12 -24.73
N ILE A 60 -14.22 16.48 -24.06
CA ILE A 60 -14.75 15.15 -24.39
C ILE A 60 -16.23 15.23 -24.76
N VAL A 61 -16.65 14.40 -25.69
CA VAL A 61 -18.04 14.31 -26.14
C VAL A 61 -18.52 12.85 -26.15
N LYS A 62 -19.82 12.64 -25.95
CA LYS A 62 -20.45 11.31 -26.11
C LYS A 62 -20.33 10.88 -27.57
N ALA A 63 -19.93 9.63 -27.83
CA ALA A 63 -19.69 9.07 -29.17
C ALA A 63 -20.45 7.76 -29.41
N GLY A 64 -21.73 7.73 -29.02
CA GLY A 64 -22.61 6.59 -29.14
C GLY A 64 -22.33 5.51 -28.10
N LYS A 65 -22.97 4.35 -28.27
CA LYS A 65 -22.80 3.17 -27.39
C LYS A 65 -22.08 2.06 -28.12
N ASN A 66 -21.45 1.14 -27.39
CA ASN A 66 -20.91 -0.10 -27.96
C ASN A 66 -22.01 -1.17 -28.07
N SER A 67 -21.68 -2.36 -28.64
CA SER A 67 -22.59 -3.49 -28.79
C SER A 67 -23.18 -4.02 -27.44
N LYS A 68 -22.51 -3.72 -26.32
CA LYS A 68 -22.95 -4.07 -24.96
C LYS A 68 -23.74 -2.95 -24.27
N GLY A 69 -24.10 -1.89 -24.99
CA GLY A 69 -24.86 -0.75 -24.44
C GLY A 69 -24.01 0.26 -23.66
N THR A 70 -22.70 0.06 -23.51
CA THR A 70 -21.81 0.95 -22.74
C THR A 70 -21.57 2.25 -23.52
N GLN A 71 -21.70 3.41 -22.83
CA GLN A 71 -21.45 4.72 -23.43
C GLN A 71 -19.98 4.85 -23.84
N ARG A 72 -19.75 5.25 -25.10
CA ARG A 72 -18.43 5.63 -25.61
C ARG A 72 -18.27 7.15 -25.63
N TYR A 73 -17.04 7.59 -25.48
CA TYR A 73 -16.63 8.98 -25.52
C TYR A 73 -15.55 9.18 -26.57
N LYS A 74 -15.42 10.41 -27.05
CA LYS A 74 -14.36 10.83 -27.96
C LYS A 74 -13.72 12.11 -27.41
N CYS A 75 -12.41 12.14 -27.38
CA CYS A 75 -11.67 13.36 -27.06
C CYS A 75 -11.54 14.22 -28.31
N ASN A 76 -11.91 15.50 -28.20
CA ASN A 76 -11.78 16.46 -29.32
C ASN A 76 -10.33 16.90 -29.53
N ASN A 77 -9.46 16.75 -28.53
CA ASN A 77 -8.06 17.08 -28.60
C ASN A 77 -7.24 15.96 -29.28
N CYS A 78 -7.11 14.79 -28.66
CA CYS A 78 -6.31 13.67 -29.18
C CYS A 78 -7.09 12.74 -30.13
N LYS A 79 -8.38 12.98 -30.39
CA LYS A 79 -9.30 12.23 -31.28
C LYS A 79 -9.55 10.77 -30.87
N ARG A 80 -8.93 10.27 -29.80
CA ARG A 80 -9.11 8.89 -29.32
C ARG A 80 -10.51 8.68 -28.74
N ARG A 81 -11.02 7.46 -28.91
CA ARG A 81 -12.28 6.99 -28.30
C ARG A 81 -11.98 6.14 -27.09
N PHE A 82 -12.87 6.21 -26.08
CA PHE A 82 -12.74 5.49 -24.82
C PHE A 82 -14.10 5.25 -24.16
N ILE A 83 -14.11 4.45 -23.11
CA ILE A 83 -15.29 4.16 -22.27
C ILE A 83 -14.90 4.43 -20.80
N ASN A 84 -15.88 4.43 -19.88
CA ASN A 84 -15.65 4.66 -18.44
C ASN A 84 -14.51 3.81 -17.87
N SER A 85 -14.45 2.53 -18.23
CA SER A 85 -13.43 1.62 -17.70
C SER A 85 -12.07 1.77 -18.38
N THR A 86 -11.88 2.67 -19.35
CA THR A 86 -10.58 2.86 -20.00
C THR A 86 -9.58 3.46 -18.99
N ASN A 87 -8.44 2.82 -18.82
CA ASN A 87 -7.43 3.10 -17.80
C ASN A 87 -7.93 3.00 -16.35
N HIS A 88 -9.01 2.26 -16.12
CA HIS A 88 -9.58 1.96 -14.83
C HIS A 88 -9.19 0.53 -14.39
N LEU A 89 -9.34 0.22 -13.10
CA LEU A 89 -9.05 -1.13 -12.57
C LEU A 89 -9.78 -2.24 -13.33
N MET A 90 -11.03 -1.98 -13.78
CA MET A 90 -11.83 -2.93 -14.56
C MET A 90 -11.46 -3.01 -16.05
N HIS A 91 -10.53 -2.17 -16.55
CA HIS A 91 -10.14 -2.19 -17.96
C HIS A 91 -9.54 -3.54 -18.34
N TRP A 92 -9.98 -4.09 -19.47
CA TRP A 92 -9.61 -5.44 -19.92
C TRP A 92 -9.98 -6.57 -18.93
N SER A 93 -10.89 -6.33 -17.97
CA SER A 93 -11.43 -7.37 -17.12
C SER A 93 -12.75 -7.90 -17.67
N HIS A 94 -12.96 -9.22 -17.57
CA HIS A 94 -14.25 -9.86 -17.85
C HIS A 94 -15.09 -10.05 -16.59
N LEU A 95 -14.58 -9.65 -15.42
CA LEU A 95 -15.30 -9.75 -14.15
C LEU A 95 -16.42 -8.73 -14.07
N SER A 96 -17.56 -9.14 -13.51
CA SER A 96 -18.64 -8.23 -13.14
C SER A 96 -18.23 -7.35 -11.94
N LYS A 97 -19.04 -6.32 -11.61
CA LYS A 97 -18.81 -5.47 -10.43
C LYS A 97 -18.84 -6.31 -9.15
N GLU A 98 -19.80 -7.21 -9.02
CA GLU A 98 -19.97 -8.11 -7.88
C GLU A 98 -18.78 -9.06 -7.72
N GLN A 99 -18.26 -9.59 -8.81
CA GLN A 99 -17.05 -10.42 -8.79
C GLN A 99 -15.82 -9.63 -8.36
N TRP A 100 -15.68 -8.37 -8.78
CA TRP A 100 -14.64 -7.48 -8.32
C TRP A 100 -14.77 -7.17 -6.82
N GLU A 101 -15.98 -6.97 -6.33
CA GLU A 101 -16.27 -6.74 -4.92
C GLU A 101 -15.80 -7.93 -4.06
N ILE A 102 -16.18 -9.15 -4.43
CA ILE A 102 -15.74 -10.36 -3.74
C ILE A 102 -14.20 -10.49 -3.79
N LEU A 103 -13.58 -10.21 -4.94
CA LEU A 103 -12.13 -10.24 -5.10
C LEU A 103 -11.42 -9.20 -4.21
N PHE A 104 -11.97 -8.00 -4.11
CA PHE A 104 -11.48 -6.91 -3.27
C PHE A 104 -11.51 -7.32 -1.80
N TYR A 105 -12.67 -7.69 -1.26
CA TYR A 105 -12.80 -8.08 0.15
C TYR A 105 -11.98 -9.33 0.48
N SER A 106 -11.98 -10.35 -0.36
CA SER A 106 -11.16 -11.54 -0.18
C SER A 106 -9.66 -11.20 -0.18
N SER A 107 -9.24 -10.19 -0.93
CA SER A 107 -7.86 -9.73 -0.96
C SER A 107 -7.48 -8.99 0.32
N LEU A 108 -8.34 -8.10 0.83
CA LEU A 108 -8.14 -7.39 2.10
C LEU A 108 -8.14 -8.33 3.31
N ASN A 109 -8.98 -9.36 3.30
CA ASN A 109 -9.00 -10.40 4.32
C ASN A 109 -7.79 -11.36 4.25
N ASN A 110 -6.81 -11.03 3.38
CA ASN A 110 -5.60 -11.83 3.21
C ASN A 110 -5.84 -13.28 2.77
N ASP A 111 -6.98 -13.57 2.13
CA ASP A 111 -7.30 -14.92 1.64
C ASP A 111 -6.28 -15.38 0.58
N TYR A 112 -5.96 -16.67 0.60
CA TYR A 112 -5.10 -17.26 -0.43
C TYR A 112 -5.83 -17.36 -1.79
N LEU A 113 -5.06 -17.32 -2.88
CA LEU A 113 -5.60 -17.20 -4.24
C LEU A 113 -6.62 -18.27 -4.63
N SER A 114 -6.42 -19.53 -4.19
CA SER A 114 -7.37 -20.59 -4.51
C SER A 114 -8.73 -20.40 -3.81
N LYS A 115 -8.75 -19.84 -2.59
CA LYS A 115 -10.00 -19.46 -1.90
C LYS A 115 -10.69 -18.33 -2.64
N THR A 116 -9.95 -17.27 -2.98
CA THR A 116 -10.48 -16.15 -3.76
C THR A 116 -11.03 -16.60 -5.10
N ALA A 117 -10.30 -17.42 -5.84
CA ALA A 117 -10.76 -17.96 -7.12
C ALA A 117 -12.08 -18.73 -7.00
N LYS A 118 -12.22 -19.54 -5.95
CA LYS A 118 -13.45 -20.29 -5.65
C LYS A 118 -14.63 -19.35 -5.29
N LEU A 119 -14.38 -18.34 -4.46
CA LEU A 119 -15.42 -17.37 -4.06
C LEU A 119 -15.92 -16.53 -5.24
N VAL A 120 -15.00 -16.10 -6.12
CA VAL A 120 -15.34 -15.28 -7.30
C VAL A 120 -15.89 -16.12 -8.45
N GLY A 121 -15.68 -17.45 -8.44
CA GLY A 121 -16.10 -18.35 -9.53
C GLY A 121 -15.19 -18.24 -10.77
N ILE A 122 -13.88 -18.05 -10.60
CA ILE A 122 -12.90 -17.89 -11.69
C ILE A 122 -11.70 -18.82 -11.52
N SER A 123 -10.86 -18.93 -12.56
CA SER A 123 -9.60 -19.65 -12.45
C SER A 123 -8.62 -18.99 -11.48
N ILE A 124 -7.71 -19.75 -10.87
CA ILE A 124 -6.64 -19.22 -10.00
C ILE A 124 -5.77 -18.23 -10.76
N VAL A 125 -5.53 -18.47 -12.05
CA VAL A 125 -4.74 -17.59 -12.92
C VAL A 125 -5.46 -16.23 -13.09
N SER A 126 -6.76 -16.25 -13.33
CA SER A 126 -7.57 -15.01 -13.40
C SER A 126 -7.58 -14.27 -12.05
N ALA A 127 -7.74 -14.99 -10.94
CA ALA A 127 -7.68 -14.40 -9.60
C ALA A 127 -6.31 -13.75 -9.34
N PHE A 128 -5.21 -14.40 -9.75
CA PHE A 128 -3.87 -13.86 -9.64
C PHE A 128 -3.73 -12.54 -10.41
N TYR A 129 -4.05 -12.50 -11.69
CA TYR A 129 -3.91 -11.29 -12.50
C TYR A 129 -4.78 -10.13 -12.02
N ASN A 130 -6.03 -10.40 -11.66
CA ASN A 130 -6.94 -9.35 -11.19
C ASN A 130 -6.54 -8.84 -9.78
N ARG A 131 -6.05 -9.70 -8.88
CA ARG A 131 -5.48 -9.28 -7.60
C ARG A 131 -4.25 -8.38 -7.81
N HIS A 132 -3.38 -8.70 -8.76
CA HIS A 132 -2.21 -7.85 -9.06
C HIS A 132 -2.59 -6.51 -9.66
N LYS A 133 -3.66 -6.43 -10.47
CA LYS A 133 -4.23 -5.13 -10.89
C LYS A 133 -4.68 -4.30 -9.70
N LEU A 134 -5.40 -4.91 -8.75
CA LEU A 134 -5.83 -4.25 -7.52
C LEU A 134 -4.62 -3.73 -6.73
N MET A 135 -3.64 -4.58 -6.47
CA MET A 135 -2.42 -4.21 -5.73
C MET A 135 -1.66 -3.06 -6.39
N TYR A 136 -1.63 -3.01 -7.72
CA TYR A 136 -1.00 -1.90 -8.44
C TYR A 136 -1.69 -0.57 -8.13
N VAL A 137 -3.02 -0.52 -8.19
CA VAL A 137 -3.79 0.70 -7.88
C VAL A 137 -3.63 1.08 -6.40
N LEU A 138 -3.68 0.11 -5.48
CA LEU A 138 -3.46 0.36 -4.06
C LEU A 138 -2.07 0.95 -3.80
N ASN A 139 -1.04 0.47 -4.50
CA ASN A 139 0.32 0.99 -4.37
C ASN A 139 0.44 2.46 -4.80
N GLU A 140 -0.23 2.85 -5.90
CA GLU A 140 -0.26 4.24 -6.35
C GLU A 140 -0.96 5.18 -5.34
N LEU A 141 -1.97 4.69 -4.64
CA LEU A 141 -2.67 5.45 -3.60
C LEU A 141 -1.79 5.66 -2.36
N ILE A 142 -1.07 4.61 -1.92
CA ILE A 142 -0.22 4.65 -0.72
C ILE A 142 1.00 5.55 -0.92
N ASN A 143 1.60 5.57 -2.10
CA ASN A 143 2.80 6.35 -2.40
C ASN A 143 2.63 7.88 -2.21
N LYS A 144 1.42 8.35 -1.99
CA LYS A 144 1.11 9.76 -1.69
C LYS A 144 1.11 10.09 -0.19
N LYS A 145 1.26 9.09 0.69
CA LYS A 145 1.26 9.28 2.15
C LYS A 145 2.52 10.00 2.61
N GLN A 146 2.36 10.97 3.51
CA GLN A 146 3.45 11.71 4.13
C GLN A 146 3.46 11.48 5.64
N LEU A 147 4.64 11.33 6.21
CA LEU A 147 4.89 11.17 7.64
C LEU A 147 5.41 12.48 8.23
N SER A 148 5.12 12.74 9.50
CA SER A 148 5.50 13.97 10.18
C SER A 148 5.83 13.74 11.65
N LYS A 149 6.30 14.77 12.36
CA LYS A 149 6.62 14.76 13.78
C LYS A 149 7.80 13.83 14.10
N LYS A 150 7.62 12.84 15.02
CA LYS A 150 8.65 11.85 15.37
C LYS A 150 8.43 10.59 14.55
N ILE A 151 9.43 10.17 13.81
CA ILE A 151 9.37 9.05 12.86
C ILE A 151 10.43 8.04 13.23
N ALA A 152 10.02 6.82 13.58
CA ALA A 152 10.93 5.68 13.72
C ALA A 152 11.15 5.04 12.34
N LEU A 153 12.42 4.82 11.98
CA LEU A 153 12.85 4.30 10.68
C LEU A 153 13.83 3.15 10.87
N ASP A 154 13.54 2.00 10.24
CA ASP A 154 14.40 0.82 10.26
C ASP A 154 14.02 -0.13 9.12
N GLU A 155 14.85 -1.14 8.82
CA GLU A 155 14.58 -2.14 7.80
C GLU A 155 14.25 -3.51 8.40
N THR A 156 13.28 -4.17 7.77
CA THR A 156 13.09 -5.61 7.97
C THR A 156 13.43 -6.39 6.70
N TYR A 157 13.62 -7.71 6.83
CA TYR A 157 14.13 -8.52 5.73
C TYR A 157 13.25 -9.76 5.52
N LEU A 158 12.90 -10.01 4.25
CA LEU A 158 12.31 -11.26 3.80
C LEU A 158 13.29 -12.05 2.93
N THR A 159 13.01 -13.33 2.72
CA THR A 159 13.78 -14.16 1.79
C THR A 159 13.59 -13.67 0.36
N TYR A 160 14.67 -13.43 -0.37
CA TYR A 160 14.61 -13.09 -1.78
C TYR A 160 14.09 -14.27 -2.59
N GLN A 161 13.12 -14.01 -3.48
CA GLN A 161 12.48 -15.02 -4.33
C GLN A 161 12.45 -14.54 -5.79
N ALA A 162 13.08 -15.31 -6.67
CA ALA A 162 13.05 -15.06 -8.11
C ALA A 162 13.09 -16.38 -8.88
N LYS A 163 12.59 -16.38 -10.12
CA LYS A 163 12.63 -17.58 -10.97
C LYS A 163 14.09 -18.02 -11.20
N GLY A 164 14.38 -19.28 -10.91
CA GLY A 164 15.73 -19.84 -11.05
C GLY A 164 16.73 -19.43 -9.96
N PHE A 165 16.33 -18.62 -8.99
CA PHE A 165 17.19 -18.28 -7.86
C PHE A 165 17.20 -19.40 -6.82
N VAL A 166 18.39 -19.83 -6.43
CA VAL A 166 18.61 -20.77 -5.33
C VAL A 166 19.16 -20.00 -4.13
N ASN A 167 18.44 -20.06 -3.02
CA ASN A 167 18.88 -19.46 -1.76
C ASN A 167 20.06 -20.25 -1.21
N GLN A 168 21.17 -19.57 -0.93
CA GLN A 168 22.40 -20.17 -0.40
C GLN A 168 22.41 -20.23 1.13
N ASN A 169 21.32 -19.80 1.79
CA ASN A 169 21.16 -19.78 3.25
C ASN A 169 22.32 -19.10 4.00
N ARG A 170 22.88 -18.03 3.41
CA ARG A 170 23.96 -17.26 4.02
C ARG A 170 23.50 -16.64 5.31
N ARG A 171 24.35 -16.62 6.33
CA ARG A 171 24.08 -15.97 7.61
C ARG A 171 24.01 -14.45 7.48
N GLY A 172 23.21 -13.81 8.35
CA GLY A 172 23.11 -12.36 8.44
C GLY A 172 22.29 -11.74 7.29
N ILE A 173 22.54 -10.45 7.03
CA ILE A 173 21.92 -9.67 5.96
C ILE A 173 22.75 -9.87 4.69
N SER A 174 22.37 -10.83 3.89
CA SER A 174 23.03 -11.20 2.64
C SER A 174 22.14 -10.94 1.43
N LYS A 175 22.67 -11.14 0.22
CA LYS A 175 21.89 -11.07 -1.03
C LYS A 175 20.84 -12.19 -1.19
N ASP A 176 20.70 -13.08 -0.22
CA ASP A 176 19.62 -14.04 -0.11
C ASP A 176 18.35 -13.42 0.49
N LYS A 177 18.42 -12.17 0.91
CA LYS A 177 17.33 -11.42 1.49
C LYS A 177 17.00 -10.17 0.67
N ILE A 178 15.77 -9.73 0.74
CA ILE A 178 15.28 -8.45 0.23
C ILE A 178 14.92 -7.57 1.41
N GLY A 179 15.43 -6.34 1.42
CA GLY A 179 15.12 -5.33 2.42
C GLY A 179 13.74 -4.73 2.19
N ILE A 180 13.07 -4.43 3.26
CA ILE A 180 11.86 -3.63 3.31
C ILE A 180 12.16 -2.43 4.20
N ALA A 181 12.23 -1.25 3.62
CA ALA A 181 12.38 0.00 4.36
C ALA A 181 11.04 0.37 5.00
N CYS A 182 11.06 0.61 6.31
CA CYS A 182 9.89 0.88 7.13
C CYS A 182 10.06 2.22 7.84
N ALA A 183 9.05 3.08 7.80
CA ALA A 183 8.98 4.30 8.58
C ALA A 183 7.59 4.42 9.18
N ILE A 184 7.51 4.76 10.47
CA ILE A 184 6.26 4.95 11.22
C ILE A 184 6.38 6.20 12.08
N ASP A 185 5.35 7.07 12.03
CA ASP A 185 5.28 8.27 12.87
C ASP A 185 4.56 8.02 14.21
N GLU A 186 4.63 8.99 15.12
CA GLU A 186 4.03 8.89 16.45
C GLU A 186 2.49 8.83 16.43
N ASP A 187 1.85 9.19 15.32
CA ASP A 187 0.40 9.06 15.14
C ASP A 187 0.02 7.67 14.59
N GLY A 188 1.00 6.75 14.40
CA GLY A 188 0.79 5.41 13.88
C GLY A 188 0.69 5.34 12.35
N ASN A 189 0.85 6.45 11.64
CA ASN A 189 0.96 6.42 10.19
C ASN A 189 2.29 5.81 9.77
N TYR A 190 2.27 4.93 8.78
CA TYR A 190 3.49 4.28 8.33
C TYR A 190 3.55 4.12 6.82
N VAL A 191 4.77 3.97 6.32
CA VAL A 191 5.08 3.64 4.94
C VAL A 191 6.06 2.48 4.92
N VAL A 192 5.82 1.51 4.07
CA VAL A 192 6.70 0.35 3.85
C VAL A 192 6.98 0.20 2.36
N HIS A 193 8.25 0.05 2.03
CA HIS A 193 8.70 -0.02 0.65
C HIS A 193 9.72 -1.13 0.46
N THR A 194 9.62 -1.86 -0.65
CA THR A 194 10.68 -2.77 -1.08
C THR A 194 11.94 -1.98 -1.38
N ALA A 195 13.04 -2.36 -0.77
CA ALA A 195 14.36 -1.75 -0.95
C ALA A 195 15.31 -2.69 -1.72
N ASP A 196 16.61 -2.60 -1.45
CA ASP A 196 17.62 -3.37 -2.14
C ASP A 196 17.69 -4.84 -1.70
N ARG A 197 18.26 -5.65 -2.55
CA ARG A 197 18.66 -7.01 -2.21
C ARG A 197 19.86 -6.99 -1.29
N GLY A 198 19.70 -7.46 -0.05
CA GLY A 198 20.63 -7.27 1.05
C GLY A 198 20.38 -5.95 1.78
N ARG A 199 21.43 -5.29 2.26
CA ARG A 199 21.28 -3.99 2.92
C ARG A 199 20.96 -2.89 1.91
N PRO A 200 19.99 -2.00 2.21
CA PRO A 200 19.69 -0.87 1.35
C PRO A 200 20.86 0.12 1.24
N THR A 201 21.00 0.68 0.05
CA THR A 201 21.92 1.77 -0.21
C THR A 201 21.31 3.10 0.22
N SER A 202 22.16 4.11 0.48
CA SER A 202 21.69 5.46 0.81
C SER A 202 20.83 6.05 -0.32
N SER A 203 21.19 5.82 -1.59
CA SER A 203 20.41 6.30 -2.74
C SER A 203 19.01 5.72 -2.78
N THR A 204 18.88 4.41 -2.54
CA THR A 204 17.56 3.74 -2.48
C THR A 204 16.71 4.32 -1.35
N LEU A 205 17.27 4.52 -0.15
CA LEU A 205 16.54 5.09 0.97
C LEU A 205 16.11 6.54 0.70
N ILE A 206 16.97 7.35 0.07
CA ILE A 206 16.63 8.71 -0.34
C ILE A 206 15.46 8.69 -1.33
N ASP A 207 15.50 7.83 -2.34
CA ASP A 207 14.42 7.74 -3.33
C ASP A 207 13.08 7.32 -2.72
N ILE A 208 13.09 6.44 -1.72
CA ILE A 208 11.90 6.01 -0.99
C ILE A 208 11.33 7.15 -0.14
N PHE A 209 12.19 7.85 0.63
CA PHE A 209 11.72 8.72 1.70
C PHE A 209 11.69 10.21 1.37
N LYS A 210 12.33 10.67 0.28
CA LYS A 210 12.41 12.10 -0.09
C LYS A 210 11.07 12.83 -0.21
N ASN A 211 10.01 12.10 -0.63
CA ASN A 211 8.66 12.67 -0.76
C ASN A 211 7.70 12.18 0.34
N THR A 212 8.20 11.32 1.23
CA THR A 212 7.41 10.66 2.27
C THR A 212 7.55 11.37 3.62
N ILE A 213 8.73 11.86 3.94
CA ILE A 213 9.02 12.50 5.23
C ILE A 213 8.90 14.02 5.07
N ARG A 214 8.03 14.64 5.89
CA ARG A 214 7.85 16.10 5.89
C ARG A 214 9.07 16.80 6.47
N PRO A 215 9.48 17.96 5.92
CA PRO A 215 10.49 18.83 6.52
C PRO A 215 10.13 19.19 7.97
N GLY A 216 11.14 19.28 8.84
CA GLY A 216 10.96 19.60 10.27
C GLY A 216 10.61 18.41 11.15
N SER A 217 10.47 17.20 10.59
CA SER A 217 10.32 15.98 11.36
C SER A 217 11.61 15.59 12.10
N ILE A 218 11.46 14.73 13.12
CA ILE A 218 12.60 14.13 13.86
C ILE A 218 12.62 12.65 13.48
N VAL A 219 13.70 12.19 12.86
CA VAL A 219 13.87 10.77 12.52
C VAL A 219 14.69 10.06 13.58
N ILE A 220 14.18 8.92 14.06
CA ILE A 220 14.82 8.02 15.02
C ILE A 220 15.20 6.74 14.26
N SER A 221 16.46 6.36 14.28
CA SER A 221 16.92 5.11 13.66
C SER A 221 18.14 4.54 14.39
N ASP A 222 18.57 3.35 14.01
CA ASP A 222 19.87 2.85 14.41
C ASP A 222 21.02 3.69 13.81
N SER A 223 22.26 3.33 14.14
CA SER A 223 23.45 4.05 13.70
C SER A 223 23.99 3.60 12.34
N GLN A 224 23.17 2.99 11.48
CA GLN A 224 23.61 2.47 10.18
C GLN A 224 24.11 3.59 9.26
N ARG A 225 25.21 3.32 8.54
CA ARG A 225 25.88 4.34 7.69
C ARG A 225 25.01 4.88 6.56
N SER A 226 24.14 4.06 5.99
CA SER A 226 23.25 4.47 4.88
C SER A 226 22.29 5.61 5.26
N TYR A 227 21.99 5.79 6.54
CA TYR A 227 21.13 6.86 7.01
C TYR A 227 21.78 8.25 7.04
N HIS A 228 23.12 8.35 7.13
CA HIS A 228 23.79 9.66 7.14
C HIS A 228 23.40 10.48 5.91
N GLN A 229 23.60 9.92 4.72
CA GLN A 229 23.28 10.61 3.47
C GLN A 229 21.79 10.89 3.31
N LEU A 230 20.93 10.02 3.84
CA LEU A 230 19.47 10.25 3.85
C LEU A 230 19.13 11.46 4.71
N MET A 231 19.64 11.56 5.94
CA MET A 231 19.35 12.67 6.85
C MET A 231 19.89 14.00 6.33
N ASP A 232 21.10 13.99 5.75
CA ASP A 232 21.69 15.15 5.10
C ASP A 232 20.85 15.61 3.90
N ALA A 233 20.42 14.67 3.04
CA ALA A 233 19.61 14.97 1.85
C ALA A 233 18.23 15.54 2.19
N LEU A 234 17.63 15.10 3.30
CA LEU A 234 16.32 15.57 3.75
C LEU A 234 16.39 16.79 4.69
N ASN A 235 17.60 17.18 5.12
CA ASN A 235 17.84 18.24 6.10
C ASN A 235 16.96 18.07 7.37
N ILE A 236 17.01 16.88 7.99
CA ILE A 236 16.14 16.45 9.09
C ILE A 236 16.96 16.23 10.36
N LYS A 237 16.37 16.55 11.53
CA LYS A 237 16.94 16.23 12.83
C LYS A 237 16.96 14.70 13.02
N TRP A 238 18.13 14.16 13.30
CA TRP A 238 18.36 12.73 13.47
C TRP A 238 18.71 12.37 14.92
N VAL A 239 17.96 11.43 15.49
CA VAL A 239 18.24 10.79 16.78
C VAL A 239 18.74 9.38 16.51
N LYS A 240 20.05 9.15 16.77
CA LYS A 240 20.69 7.85 16.60
C LYS A 240 20.56 7.03 17.89
N ILE A 241 20.00 5.84 17.80
CA ILE A 241 20.03 4.86 18.88
C ILE A 241 21.24 3.96 18.66
N PRO A 242 22.22 3.92 19.60
CA PRO A 242 23.40 3.07 19.46
C PRO A 242 23.03 1.59 19.38
N SER A 243 23.86 0.82 18.66
CA SER A 243 23.67 -0.64 18.60
C SER A 243 23.75 -1.28 19.98
N GLY A 244 22.76 -2.08 20.33
CA GLY A 244 22.63 -2.72 21.65
C GLY A 244 21.83 -1.94 22.68
N GLU A 245 21.50 -0.68 22.44
CA GLU A 245 20.62 0.12 23.27
C GLU A 245 19.16 0.01 22.80
N LYS A 246 18.21 0.02 23.73
CA LYS A 246 16.77 -0.02 23.43
C LYS A 246 16.17 1.37 23.24
N SER A 247 16.78 2.38 23.87
CA SER A 247 16.29 3.76 23.86
C SER A 247 17.43 4.76 24.04
N LYS A 248 17.20 5.98 23.62
CA LYS A 248 18.07 7.14 23.86
C LYS A 248 17.21 8.39 24.05
N ASP A 249 17.43 9.12 25.12
CA ASP A 249 16.73 10.39 25.42
C ASP A 249 15.20 10.27 25.32
N GLY A 250 14.62 9.10 25.72
CA GLY A 250 13.21 8.83 25.64
C GLY A 250 12.71 8.40 24.24
N TYR A 251 13.58 8.29 23.24
CA TYR A 251 13.23 7.79 21.90
C TYR A 251 13.52 6.29 21.81
N THR A 252 12.63 5.56 21.15
CA THR A 252 12.72 4.10 20.94
C THR A 252 12.43 3.72 19.50
N LEU A 253 12.82 2.49 19.10
CA LEU A 253 12.44 1.86 17.81
C LEU A 253 11.30 0.85 17.98
N GLU A 254 10.61 0.87 19.10
CA GLU A 254 9.61 -0.13 19.45
C GLU A 254 8.45 -0.16 18.43
N MET A 255 7.96 1.01 18.01
CA MET A 255 6.87 1.12 17.02
C MET A 255 7.25 0.49 15.68
N VAL A 256 8.46 0.74 15.15
CA VAL A 256 8.91 0.16 13.89
C VAL A 256 9.17 -1.34 14.03
N ASN A 257 9.62 -1.82 15.20
CA ASN A 257 9.79 -3.24 15.48
C ASN A 257 8.44 -3.98 15.47
N HIS A 258 7.41 -3.41 16.09
CA HIS A 258 6.04 -3.94 16.01
C HIS A 258 5.53 -3.98 14.56
N LEU A 259 5.83 -2.95 13.76
CA LEU A 259 5.50 -2.94 12.33
C LEU A 259 6.21 -4.09 11.59
N HIS A 260 7.49 -4.36 11.90
CA HIS A 260 8.23 -5.49 11.34
C HIS A 260 7.58 -6.84 11.64
N ASP A 261 7.09 -7.04 12.87
CA ASP A 261 6.43 -8.28 13.26
C ASP A 261 5.10 -8.46 12.53
N ARG A 262 4.31 -7.39 12.36
CA ARG A 262 3.08 -7.41 11.55
C ARG A 262 3.35 -7.75 10.09
N ILE A 263 4.36 -7.14 9.47
CA ILE A 263 4.79 -7.47 8.10
C ILE A 263 5.16 -8.97 7.99
N LYS A 264 5.99 -9.47 8.90
CA LYS A 264 6.38 -10.88 8.91
C LYS A 264 5.18 -11.81 9.10
N ALA A 265 4.25 -11.46 9.99
CA ALA A 265 3.01 -12.21 10.20
C ALA A 265 2.14 -12.26 8.93
N PHE A 266 1.97 -11.13 8.24
CA PHE A 266 1.24 -11.06 6.98
C PHE A 266 1.83 -11.98 5.91
N PHE A 267 3.17 -12.03 5.80
CA PHE A 267 3.84 -12.87 4.81
C PHE A 267 3.99 -14.34 5.22
N ARG A 268 3.85 -14.68 6.52
CA ARG A 268 3.96 -16.07 7.01
C ARG A 268 2.95 -17.01 6.37
N GLY A 269 1.73 -16.52 6.10
CA GLY A 269 0.68 -17.26 5.40
C GLY A 269 0.82 -17.32 3.88
N LYS A 270 1.76 -16.57 3.30
CA LYS A 270 1.95 -16.48 1.84
C LYS A 270 3.18 -17.28 1.43
N ARG A 271 2.95 -18.38 0.68
CA ARG A 271 4.04 -19.20 0.17
C ARG A 271 4.65 -18.57 -1.09
N ASN A 272 5.97 -18.34 -1.07
CA ASN A 272 6.78 -18.01 -2.26
C ASN A 272 6.29 -16.78 -3.05
N VAL A 273 6.08 -15.66 -2.38
CA VAL A 273 5.86 -14.38 -3.07
C VAL A 273 7.13 -14.00 -3.82
N MET A 274 7.07 -13.98 -5.14
CA MET A 274 8.21 -13.51 -5.96
C MET A 274 8.52 -12.06 -5.66
N THR A 275 9.79 -11.72 -5.51
CA THR A 275 10.24 -10.40 -5.06
C THR A 275 9.73 -9.24 -5.93
N HIS A 276 9.59 -9.45 -7.25
CA HIS A 276 9.05 -8.42 -8.13
C HIS A 276 7.56 -8.09 -7.91
N TYR A 277 6.81 -8.93 -7.17
CA TYR A 277 5.45 -8.62 -6.73
C TYR A 277 5.37 -8.07 -5.30
N LEU A 278 6.51 -8.06 -4.59
CA LEU A 278 6.55 -7.77 -3.16
C LEU A 278 5.92 -6.41 -2.82
N GLN A 279 6.23 -5.37 -3.61
CA GLN A 279 5.67 -4.02 -3.39
C GLN A 279 4.15 -4.00 -3.45
N GLY A 280 3.53 -4.72 -4.38
CA GLY A 280 2.08 -4.84 -4.45
C GLY A 280 1.48 -5.53 -3.21
N TYR A 281 2.14 -6.57 -2.70
CA TYR A 281 1.72 -7.21 -1.44
C TYR A 281 1.92 -6.32 -0.21
N LEU A 282 2.96 -5.47 -0.18
CA LEU A 282 3.14 -4.46 0.86
C LEU A 282 2.04 -3.40 0.81
N ALA A 283 1.62 -2.98 -0.38
CA ALA A 283 0.47 -2.10 -0.54
C ALA A 283 -0.82 -2.77 -0.02
N LEU A 284 -1.05 -4.03 -0.37
CA LEU A 284 -2.20 -4.79 0.15
C LEU A 284 -2.15 -4.93 1.68
N PHE A 285 -0.97 -5.18 2.25
CA PHE A 285 -0.75 -5.19 3.70
C PHE A 285 -1.17 -3.87 4.33
N GLN A 286 -0.68 -2.74 3.83
CA GLN A 286 -1.00 -1.41 4.37
C GLN A 286 -2.52 -1.13 4.33
N TYR A 287 -3.21 -1.53 3.26
CA TYR A 287 -4.66 -1.38 3.17
C TYR A 287 -5.42 -2.34 4.10
N SER A 288 -4.97 -3.58 4.23
CA SER A 288 -5.62 -4.54 5.13
C SER A 288 -5.47 -4.16 6.59
N GLU A 289 -4.33 -3.55 6.97
CA GLU A 289 -4.05 -3.09 8.33
C GLU A 289 -4.89 -1.88 8.74
N LEU A 290 -5.06 -0.89 7.87
CA LEU A 290 -5.99 0.23 8.09
C LEU A 290 -7.37 -0.28 8.51
N HIS A 291 -7.74 -1.43 8.00
CA HIS A 291 -8.99 -2.13 8.26
C HIS A 291 -9.03 -2.84 9.60
N THR A 292 -7.95 -3.53 9.95
CA THR A 292 -7.84 -4.34 11.18
C THR A 292 -7.60 -3.47 12.41
N MET A 293 -6.87 -2.37 12.28
CA MET A 293 -6.66 -1.42 13.39
C MET A 293 -7.96 -0.76 13.85
N MET A 294 -8.89 -0.49 12.93
CA MET A 294 -10.20 0.05 13.27
C MET A 294 -11.05 -0.91 14.13
N ILE A 295 -10.87 -2.21 13.97
CA ILE A 295 -11.61 -3.25 14.71
C ILE A 295 -10.84 -3.67 15.98
N GLY A 296 -9.52 -3.77 15.91
CA GLY A 296 -8.70 -4.40 16.94
C GLY A 296 -8.42 -3.55 18.17
N SER A 297 -8.48 -2.21 18.07
CA SER A 297 -8.19 -1.35 19.22
C SER A 297 -9.22 -1.47 20.36
N LYS A 298 -10.44 -1.88 20.07
CA LYS A 298 -11.50 -2.04 21.06
C LYS A 298 -11.80 -3.48 21.48
N MET A 299 -11.61 -4.49 20.65
CA MET A 299 -11.74 -5.88 21.10
C MET A 299 -10.78 -6.21 22.24
N PHE A 300 -9.61 -5.54 22.30
CA PHE A 300 -8.66 -5.68 23.43
C PHE A 300 -9.09 -4.92 24.69
N GLN A 301 -9.86 -3.85 24.58
CA GLN A 301 -10.33 -3.10 25.75
C GLN A 301 -11.53 -3.79 26.41
N ASP A 302 -12.41 -4.42 25.64
CA ASP A 302 -13.62 -5.09 26.16
C ASP A 302 -13.33 -6.46 26.82
N GLU A 303 -12.18 -7.11 26.53
CA GLU A 303 -11.76 -8.36 27.18
C GLU A 303 -10.99 -8.15 28.51
N PHE A 304 -10.59 -6.92 28.87
CA PHE A 304 -9.79 -6.61 30.04
C PHE A 304 -10.47 -5.61 31.01
N MET A 305 -11.74 -5.29 30.84
CA MET A 305 -12.61 -4.63 31.83
C MET A 305 -13.70 -5.57 32.29
#